data_5c03e0441c4076077c7b0619f2ebbd01
#
_entry.id   5c03e0441c4076077c7b0619f2ebbd01
#
_cell.length_a   1.000
_cell.length_b   1.000
_cell.length_c   1.000
_cell.angle_alpha   90.00
_cell.angle_beta   90.00
_cell.angle_gamma   90.00
#
_symmetry.space_group_name_H-M   'P 1'
#
loop_
_entity.id
_entity.type
_entity.pdbx_description
1 polymer ?
#
loop_
_entity_poly.entity_id
_entity_poly.type
_entity_poly.pdbx_seq_one_letter_code
_entity_poly.pdbx_strand_id
1 'polypeptide(L)'
;VALESALKMKEVAYVHAEGMPGGFLKHGTLAMIDQEVNSIVFIPPRSDKALYEATIHTVEEIRARSGFVLGLHFDERGKNKDLFSEEIILPNVRPIVAPFIQLVIGQLFAYFTAISLKRNIDKPRSLAKSVTVG
;
A
#
# COMPACT_ATOMS: atom_id res chain seq x y z
N VAL A 1 4.80 7.09 1.30
CA VAL A 1 4.57 5.72 1.77
C VAL A 1 4.40 4.79 0.57
N ALA A 2 3.35 4.91 -0.25
CA ALA A 2 3.03 3.97 -1.33
C ALA A 2 4.20 3.73 -2.30
N LEU A 3 4.89 4.77 -2.77
CA LEU A 3 6.06 4.65 -3.65
C LEU A 3 7.18 3.80 -3.03
N GLU A 4 7.49 4.05 -1.75
CA GLU A 4 8.53 3.30 -1.04
C GLU A 4 8.11 1.84 -0.79
N SER A 5 6.85 1.61 -0.44
CA SER A 5 6.32 0.25 -0.26
C SER A 5 6.36 -0.54 -1.58
N ALA A 6 5.97 0.07 -2.69
CA ALA A 6 6.08 -0.53 -4.01
C ALA A 6 7.55 -0.80 -4.42
N LEU A 7 8.46 0.09 -4.05
CA LEU A 7 9.89 -0.13 -4.26
C LEU A 7 10.38 -1.37 -3.50
N LYS A 8 10.02 -1.51 -2.21
CA LYS A 8 10.40 -2.68 -1.40
C LYS A 8 9.82 -3.98 -1.95
N MET A 9 8.58 -3.97 -2.44
CA MET A 9 8.00 -5.13 -3.12
C MET A 9 8.82 -5.58 -4.32
N LYS A 10 9.29 -4.63 -5.13
CA LYS A 10 10.15 -4.92 -6.29
C LYS A 10 11.54 -5.41 -5.88
N GLU A 11 12.16 -4.77 -4.88
CA GLU A 11 13.54 -5.04 -4.48
C GLU A 11 13.72 -6.38 -3.77
N VAL A 12 12.81 -6.75 -2.85
CA VAL A 12 12.99 -7.93 -2.00
C VAL A 12 12.08 -9.10 -2.36
N ALA A 13 10.86 -8.84 -2.81
CA ALA A 13 9.92 -9.89 -3.19
C ALA A 13 9.94 -10.21 -4.71
N TYR A 14 10.50 -9.31 -5.53
CA TYR A 14 10.51 -9.39 -7.00
C TYR A 14 9.10 -9.43 -7.59
N VAL A 15 8.18 -8.75 -6.93
CA VAL A 15 6.80 -8.59 -7.36
C VAL A 15 6.65 -7.22 -7.99
N HIS A 16 6.01 -7.18 -9.16
CA HIS A 16 5.67 -5.90 -9.76
C HIS A 16 4.67 -5.17 -8.87
N ALA A 17 5.01 -3.97 -8.50
CA ALA A 17 4.15 -3.10 -7.72
C ALA A 17 4.33 -1.65 -8.16
N GLU A 18 3.24 -0.93 -8.25
CA GLU A 18 3.22 0.47 -8.60
C GLU A 18 2.65 1.29 -7.44
N GLY A 19 3.36 2.33 -7.04
CA GLY A 19 2.90 3.26 -6.00
C GLY A 19 2.51 4.58 -6.63
N MET A 20 1.36 5.12 -6.22
CA MET A 20 0.90 6.42 -6.73
C MET A 20 0.03 7.15 -5.72
N PRO A 21 -0.13 8.48 -5.85
CA PRO A 21 -1.16 9.21 -5.14
C PRO A 21 -2.55 8.80 -5.64
N GLY A 22 -3.52 8.60 -4.71
CA GLY A 22 -4.87 8.15 -5.06
C GLY A 22 -5.57 9.03 -6.09
N GLY A 23 -5.39 10.35 -6.01
CA GLY A 23 -5.96 11.26 -7.00
C GLY A 23 -5.49 11.07 -8.45
N PHE A 24 -4.37 10.38 -8.66
CA PHE A 24 -3.85 10.08 -10.01
C PHE A 24 -4.47 8.84 -10.64
N LEU A 25 -5.16 7.99 -9.88
CA LEU A 25 -5.83 6.80 -10.42
C LEU A 25 -6.76 7.13 -11.59
N LYS A 26 -7.48 8.23 -11.51
CA LYS A 26 -8.43 8.69 -12.55
C LYS A 26 -7.78 9.00 -13.90
N HIS A 27 -6.49 9.23 -13.93
CA HIS A 27 -5.76 9.64 -15.14
C HIS A 27 -5.21 8.47 -15.97
N GLY A 28 -5.75 7.27 -15.77
CA GLY A 28 -5.41 6.09 -16.58
C GLY A 28 -5.44 4.78 -15.82
N THR A 29 -4.75 4.70 -14.69
CA THR A 29 -4.58 3.45 -13.91
C THR A 29 -5.91 2.84 -13.47
N LEU A 30 -6.92 3.65 -13.23
CA LEU A 30 -8.25 3.19 -12.84
C LEU A 30 -8.90 2.27 -13.90
N ALA A 31 -8.51 2.42 -15.19
CA ALA A 31 -8.97 1.55 -16.26
C ALA A 31 -8.39 0.13 -16.18
N MET A 32 -7.31 -0.07 -15.42
CA MET A 32 -6.67 -1.37 -15.23
C MET A 32 -7.22 -2.12 -14.01
N ILE A 33 -8.09 -1.46 -13.21
CA ILE A 33 -8.63 -2.07 -11.99
C ILE A 33 -9.75 -3.03 -12.36
N ASP A 34 -9.59 -4.27 -11.95
CA ASP A 34 -10.56 -5.35 -12.00
C ASP A 34 -10.40 -6.28 -10.78
N GLN A 35 -11.05 -7.43 -10.80
CA GLN A 35 -11.01 -8.40 -9.72
C GLN A 35 -9.64 -9.08 -9.50
N GLU A 36 -8.72 -8.98 -10.46
CA GLU A 36 -7.37 -9.57 -10.36
C GLU A 36 -6.36 -8.58 -9.78
N VAL A 37 -6.70 -7.28 -9.75
CA VAL A 37 -5.82 -6.25 -9.22
C VAL A 37 -5.98 -6.09 -7.71
N ASN A 38 -4.88 -6.28 -7.00
CA ASN A 38 -4.80 -6.09 -5.55
C ASN A 38 -4.23 -4.70 -5.23
N SER A 39 -4.97 -3.93 -4.45
CA SER A 39 -4.58 -2.60 -4.03
C SER A 39 -4.35 -2.54 -2.52
N ILE A 40 -3.23 -1.94 -2.11
CA ILE A 40 -2.97 -1.58 -0.71
C ILE A 40 -3.15 -0.08 -0.59
N VAL A 41 -4.13 0.36 0.22
CA VAL A 41 -4.43 1.77 0.38
C VAL A 41 -4.02 2.24 1.77
N PHE A 42 -3.11 3.21 1.81
CA PHE A 42 -2.62 3.87 3.02
C PHE A 42 -3.53 5.04 3.36
N ILE A 43 -4.41 4.86 4.34
CA ILE A 43 -5.42 5.82 4.70
C ILE A 43 -4.91 6.68 5.86
N PRO A 44 -4.91 8.01 5.74
CA PRO A 44 -4.44 8.90 6.80
C PRO A 44 -5.40 8.90 7.99
N PRO A 45 -4.97 9.39 9.18
CA PRO A 45 -5.86 9.61 10.30
C PRO A 45 -7.02 10.56 9.95
N ARG A 46 -8.19 10.36 10.51
CA ARG A 46 -9.40 11.20 10.28
C ARG A 46 -9.22 12.67 10.64
N SER A 47 -8.25 12.98 11.47
CA SER A 47 -7.93 14.38 11.83
C SER A 47 -7.43 15.19 10.63
N ASP A 48 -6.87 14.55 9.59
CA ASP A 48 -6.66 15.16 8.28
C ASP A 48 -7.87 14.88 7.38
N LYS A 49 -8.96 15.59 7.65
CA LYS A 49 -10.27 15.33 7.07
C LYS A 49 -10.24 15.32 5.54
N ALA A 50 -9.61 16.32 4.93
CA ALA A 50 -9.61 16.47 3.48
C ALA A 50 -8.88 15.30 2.80
N LEU A 51 -7.70 14.94 3.31
CA LEU A 51 -6.92 13.84 2.77
C LEU A 51 -7.60 12.49 3.04
N TYR A 52 -8.19 12.34 4.23
CA TYR A 52 -8.96 11.14 4.58
C TYR A 52 -10.12 10.92 3.60
N GLU A 53 -10.98 11.93 3.40
CA GLU A 53 -12.13 11.83 2.50
C GLU A 53 -11.69 11.54 1.05
N ALA A 54 -10.68 12.24 0.55
CA ALA A 54 -10.13 11.99 -0.77
C ALA A 54 -9.59 10.56 -0.93
N THR A 55 -8.97 10.00 0.13
CA THR A 55 -8.47 8.63 0.11
C THR A 55 -9.61 7.61 0.15
N ILE A 56 -10.67 7.87 0.93
CA ILE A 56 -11.86 7.01 0.96
C ILE A 56 -12.54 6.98 -0.42
N HIS A 57 -12.69 8.12 -1.09
CA HIS A 57 -13.22 8.14 -2.47
C HIS A 57 -12.36 7.30 -3.43
N THR A 58 -11.04 7.32 -3.27
CA THR A 58 -10.15 6.44 -4.04
C THR A 58 -10.46 4.95 -3.81
N VAL A 59 -10.72 4.56 -2.56
CA VAL A 59 -11.13 3.18 -2.23
C VAL A 59 -12.46 2.82 -2.89
N GLU A 60 -13.44 3.71 -2.80
CA GLU A 60 -14.76 3.52 -3.44
C GLU A 60 -14.64 3.33 -4.95
N GLU A 61 -13.77 4.08 -5.62
CA GLU A 61 -13.51 3.98 -7.06
C GLU A 61 -12.91 2.63 -7.46
N ILE A 62 -11.97 2.10 -6.65
CA ILE A 62 -11.38 0.78 -6.84
C ILE A 62 -12.45 -0.31 -6.61
N ARG A 63 -13.19 -0.22 -5.51
CA ARG A 63 -14.24 -1.18 -5.15
C ARG A 63 -15.37 -1.24 -6.17
N ALA A 64 -15.76 -0.11 -6.73
CA ALA A 64 -16.78 -0.03 -7.80
C ALA A 64 -16.40 -0.82 -9.06
N ARG A 65 -15.11 -1.18 -9.21
CA ARG A 65 -14.57 -2.00 -10.31
C ARG A 65 -14.22 -3.42 -9.88
N SER A 66 -14.75 -3.85 -8.74
CA SER A 66 -14.47 -5.15 -8.14
C SER A 66 -13.01 -5.39 -7.74
N GLY A 67 -12.18 -4.33 -7.69
CA GLY A 67 -10.80 -4.43 -7.24
C GLY A 67 -10.71 -4.83 -5.77
N PHE A 68 -9.73 -5.66 -5.44
CA PHE A 68 -9.42 -5.99 -4.05
C PHE A 68 -8.73 -4.81 -3.37
N VAL A 69 -9.18 -4.46 -2.16
CA VAL A 69 -8.58 -3.39 -1.35
C VAL A 69 -8.22 -3.91 0.03
N LEU A 70 -6.91 -3.88 0.34
CA LEU A 70 -6.41 -3.95 1.70
C LEU A 70 -6.27 -2.52 2.25
N GLY A 71 -7.13 -2.14 3.18
CA GLY A 71 -7.10 -0.83 3.84
C GLY A 71 -6.15 -0.82 5.04
N LEU A 72 -5.19 0.10 5.07
CA LEU A 72 -4.32 0.36 6.24
C LEU A 72 -4.75 1.69 6.87
N HIS A 73 -5.42 1.66 8.01
CA HIS A 73 -6.04 2.84 8.59
C HIS A 73 -5.94 2.90 10.13
N PHE A 74 -6.27 4.06 10.70
CA PHE A 74 -6.18 4.35 12.14
C PHE A 74 -7.57 4.43 12.81
N ASP A 75 -8.61 3.98 12.12
CA ASP A 75 -9.98 4.09 12.60
C ASP A 75 -10.33 3.03 13.65
N GLU A 76 -11.26 3.40 14.53
CA GLU A 76 -11.89 2.45 15.42
C GLU A 76 -12.77 1.46 14.64
N ARG A 77 -12.79 0.23 15.13
CA ARG A 77 -13.49 -0.90 14.52
C ARG A 77 -14.92 -0.55 14.11
N GLY A 78 -15.28 -0.88 12.90
CA GLY A 78 -16.66 -1.03 12.45
C GLY A 78 -17.25 0.11 11.62
N LYS A 79 -16.58 1.25 11.44
CA LYS A 79 -17.15 2.36 10.67
C LYS A 79 -17.08 2.25 9.14
N ASN A 80 -16.17 1.40 8.62
CA ASN A 80 -15.94 1.24 7.19
C ASN A 80 -15.79 -0.24 6.78
N LYS A 81 -16.39 -1.16 7.54
CA LYS A 81 -16.17 -2.60 7.39
C LYS A 81 -16.52 -3.15 6.00
N ASP A 82 -17.49 -2.54 5.33
CA ASP A 82 -17.94 -2.95 4.00
C ASP A 82 -17.15 -2.28 2.85
N LEU A 83 -16.28 -1.32 3.20
CA LEU A 83 -15.52 -0.55 2.22
C LEU A 83 -14.26 -1.30 1.74
N PHE A 84 -13.65 -2.08 2.63
CA PHE A 84 -12.43 -2.83 2.34
C PHE A 84 -12.72 -4.30 2.07
N SER A 85 -11.89 -4.94 1.26
CA SER A 85 -11.87 -6.40 1.14
C SER A 85 -11.26 -7.01 2.39
N GLU A 86 -10.17 -6.39 2.86
CA GLU A 86 -9.48 -6.70 4.12
C GLU A 86 -8.97 -5.39 4.74
N GLU A 87 -8.76 -5.39 6.06
CA GLU A 87 -8.28 -4.20 6.77
C GLU A 87 -7.20 -4.54 7.80
N ILE A 88 -6.25 -3.62 7.97
CA ILE A 88 -5.31 -3.62 9.08
C ILE A 88 -5.50 -2.29 9.84
N ILE A 89 -5.94 -2.41 11.09
CA ILE A 89 -6.15 -1.27 11.96
C ILE A 89 -4.84 -0.95 12.67
N LEU A 90 -4.33 0.24 12.44
CA LEU A 90 -3.09 0.74 13.03
C LEU A 90 -3.36 1.45 14.36
N PRO A 91 -2.37 1.49 15.27
CA PRO A 91 -2.53 2.19 16.55
C PRO A 91 -2.77 3.67 16.32
N ASN A 92 -3.69 4.26 17.09
CA ASN A 92 -3.96 5.68 17.01
C ASN A 92 -2.71 6.50 17.41
N VAL A 93 -2.31 7.40 16.53
CA VAL A 93 -1.10 8.23 16.67
C VAL A 93 -1.37 9.65 16.21
N ARG A 94 -0.49 10.59 16.59
CA ARG A 94 -0.54 11.94 16.02
C ARG A 94 -0.32 11.88 14.49
N PRO A 95 -1.03 12.71 13.69
CA PRO A 95 -0.98 12.65 12.23
C PRO A 95 0.44 12.70 11.64
N ILE A 96 1.33 13.47 12.25
CA ILE A 96 2.74 13.56 11.83
C ILE A 96 3.50 12.23 11.93
N VAL A 97 3.06 11.30 12.79
CA VAL A 97 3.69 9.98 12.98
C VAL A 97 3.07 8.92 12.06
N ALA A 98 1.86 9.14 11.61
CA ALA A 98 1.12 8.15 10.82
C ALA A 98 1.87 7.61 9.59
N PRO A 99 2.55 8.44 8.77
CA PRO A 99 3.30 7.94 7.62
C PRO A 99 4.44 6.98 7.98
N PHE A 100 5.06 7.16 9.16
CA PHE A 100 6.14 6.26 9.63
C PHE A 100 5.59 4.90 9.99
N ILE A 101 4.45 4.85 10.70
CA ILE A 101 3.79 3.58 11.03
C ILE A 101 3.36 2.85 9.74
N GLN A 102 2.72 3.55 8.83
CA GLN A 102 2.32 2.98 7.55
C GLN A 102 3.50 2.50 6.71
N LEU A 103 4.64 3.21 6.76
CA LEU A 103 5.86 2.80 6.07
C LEU A 103 6.40 1.47 6.61
N VAL A 104 6.44 1.31 7.94
CA VAL A 104 6.86 0.05 8.57
C VAL A 104 5.96 -1.10 8.13
N ILE A 105 4.64 -0.90 8.08
CA ILE A 105 3.71 -1.94 7.60
C ILE A 105 3.98 -2.27 6.12
N GLY A 106 4.22 -1.27 5.27
CA GLY A 106 4.60 -1.50 3.87
C GLY A 106 5.89 -2.32 3.72
N GLN A 107 6.89 -2.07 4.56
CA GLN A 107 8.13 -2.84 4.62
C GLN A 107 7.89 -4.28 5.10
N LEU A 108 7.10 -4.46 6.16
CA LEU A 108 6.71 -5.78 6.66
C LEU A 108 5.92 -6.58 5.62
N PHE A 109 5.05 -5.93 4.86
CA PHE A 109 4.30 -6.57 3.79
C PHE A 109 5.25 -7.12 2.72
N ALA A 110 6.23 -6.31 2.27
CA ALA A 110 7.25 -6.76 1.32
C ALA A 110 8.11 -7.90 1.90
N TYR A 111 8.48 -7.80 3.18
CA TYR A 111 9.25 -8.82 3.89
C TYR A 111 8.52 -10.17 3.92
N PHE A 112 7.27 -10.20 4.39
CA PHE A 112 6.49 -11.44 4.48
C PHE A 112 6.15 -12.00 3.10
N THR A 113 5.92 -11.15 2.10
CA THR A 113 5.75 -11.58 0.71
C THR A 113 7.01 -12.29 0.20
N ALA A 114 8.18 -11.72 0.47
CA ALA A 114 9.45 -12.34 0.08
C ALA A 114 9.67 -13.70 0.76
N ILE A 115 9.36 -13.82 2.06
CA ILE A 115 9.42 -15.10 2.78
C ILE A 115 8.47 -16.12 2.14
N SER A 116 7.21 -15.74 1.90
CA SER A 116 6.20 -16.60 1.29
C SER A 116 6.66 -17.12 -0.09
N LEU A 117 7.35 -16.28 -0.84
CA LEU A 117 7.93 -16.62 -2.14
C LEU A 117 9.31 -17.28 -2.05
N LYS A 118 9.80 -17.60 -0.84
CA LYS A 118 11.11 -18.22 -0.57
C LYS A 118 12.27 -17.43 -1.15
N ARG A 119 12.21 -16.09 -1.09
CA ARG A 119 13.28 -15.20 -1.53
C ARG A 119 14.30 -14.99 -0.42
N ASN A 120 15.57 -14.80 -0.80
CA ASN A 120 16.61 -14.44 0.15
C ASN A 120 16.54 -12.94 0.43
N ILE A 121 16.13 -12.57 1.65
CA ILE A 121 15.88 -11.18 2.05
C ILE A 121 17.19 -10.48 2.40
N ASP A 122 18.16 -11.21 2.97
CA ASP A 122 19.44 -10.63 3.39
C ASP A 122 20.38 -10.37 2.21
N LYS A 123 20.22 -11.14 1.14
CA LYS A 123 21.00 -11.01 -0.10
C LYS A 123 20.07 -11.02 -1.31
N PRO A 124 19.27 -9.97 -1.50
CA PRO A 124 18.42 -9.88 -2.67
C PRO A 124 19.23 -9.84 -3.95
N ARG A 125 18.78 -10.54 -4.97
CA ARG A 125 19.44 -10.52 -6.29
C ARG A 125 19.39 -9.10 -6.87
N SER A 126 20.43 -8.72 -7.59
CA SER A 126 20.47 -7.44 -8.33
C SER A 126 20.39 -6.16 -7.47
N LEU A 127 20.49 -6.27 -6.15
CA LEU A 127 20.63 -5.11 -5.25
C LEU A 127 22.12 -4.83 -4.95
N ALA A 128 22.94 -4.78 -5.95
CA ALA A 128 24.29 -4.32 -5.77
C ALA A 128 24.31 -2.78 -5.88
N LYS A 129 24.39 -2.10 -4.76
CA LYS A 129 24.64 -0.64 -4.72
C LYS A 129 26.02 -0.25 -5.27
N SER A 130 26.83 -1.22 -5.64
CA SER A 130 28.19 -1.06 -6.15
C SER A 130 28.55 -2.06 -7.23
N VAL A 131 27.64 -2.44 -8.13
CA VAL A 131 28.07 -3.04 -9.37
C VAL A 131 28.65 -1.93 -10.24
N THR A 132 29.93 -1.74 -10.11
CA THR A 132 30.72 -1.20 -11.20
C THR A 132 30.64 -2.21 -12.34
N VAL A 133 29.77 -1.93 -13.30
CA VAL A 133 29.86 -2.58 -14.60
C VAL A 133 31.17 -2.07 -15.20
N GLY A 134 32.21 -2.92 -15.16
CA GLY A 134 33.41 -2.71 -15.96
C GLY A 134 33.11 -3.12 -17.38
#